data_8761a9359755db4008c064388b8e39b6
#
_entry.id   8761a9359755db4008c064388b8e39b6
#
_cell.length_a   1.000
_cell.length_b   1.000
_cell.length_c   1.000
_cell.angle_alpha   90.00
_cell.angle_beta   90.00
_cell.angle_gamma   90.00
#
_symmetry.space_group_name_H-M   'P 1'
#
loop_
_entity.id
_entity.type
_entity.pdbx_description
1 polymer ?
#
loop_
_entity_poly.entity_id
_entity_poly.type
_entity_poly.pdbx_seq_one_letter_code
_entity_poly.pdbx_strand_id
1 'polypeptide(L)'
;TLTALAADYVSQGRGLALARIAGGARLQTDPAMSPYVERFANRDVSHRLSTAALETLAIVAYRQPVSRGQISSLRGVNVDGVTRLLEQRGYIEVVGRADGPGQPALYGTTDLFLERLGLNSLAQLPPVEDFLPGPEVAGEFESELQAALGVADAAGPDEI
;
A
#
# COMPACT_ATOMS: atom_id res chain seq x y z
N THR A 1 27.45 -8.25 18.03
CA THR A 1 26.15 -7.56 17.81
C THR A 1 25.74 -7.66 16.35
N LEU A 2 24.42 -7.49 16.06
CA LEU A 2 23.90 -7.47 14.68
C LEU A 2 24.54 -6.37 13.83
N THR A 3 24.85 -5.24 14.45
CA THR A 3 25.52 -4.13 13.77
C THR A 3 26.96 -4.49 13.35
N ALA A 4 27.70 -5.17 14.21
CA ALA A 4 29.05 -5.64 13.87
C ALA A 4 29.00 -6.70 12.75
N LEU A 5 28.03 -7.60 12.79
CA LEU A 5 27.82 -8.59 11.73
C LEU A 5 27.48 -7.94 10.39
N ALA A 6 26.60 -6.92 10.37
CA ALA A 6 26.28 -6.17 9.17
C ALA A 6 27.52 -5.52 8.56
N ALA A 7 28.35 -4.86 9.39
CA ALA A 7 29.58 -4.24 8.95
C ALA A 7 30.58 -5.27 8.36
N ASP A 8 30.66 -6.45 8.98
CA ASP A 8 31.53 -7.54 8.51
C ASP A 8 31.13 -8.05 7.13
N TYR A 9 29.82 -8.26 6.89
CA TYR A 9 29.31 -8.70 5.58
C TYR A 9 29.58 -7.68 4.47
N VAL A 10 29.45 -6.39 4.77
CA VAL A 10 29.75 -5.31 3.82
C VAL A 10 31.24 -5.26 3.54
N SER A 11 32.09 -5.27 4.60
CA SER A 11 33.55 -5.14 4.45
C SER A 11 34.18 -6.30 3.68
N GLN A 12 33.60 -7.49 3.79
CA GLN A 12 34.08 -8.69 3.11
C GLN A 12 33.47 -8.89 1.72
N GLY A 13 32.60 -8.00 1.27
CA GLY A 13 31.98 -8.07 -0.07
C GLY A 13 31.19 -9.35 -0.32
N ARG A 14 30.52 -9.91 0.70
CA ARG A 14 29.84 -11.20 0.61
C ARG A 14 28.57 -11.20 -0.25
N GLY A 15 28.17 -10.06 -0.82
CA GLY A 15 26.95 -9.93 -1.61
C GLY A 15 25.65 -10.08 -0.80
N LEU A 16 25.76 -9.99 0.53
CA LEU A 16 24.66 -10.08 1.49
C LEU A 16 24.63 -8.85 2.39
N ALA A 17 23.45 -8.36 2.70
CA ALA A 17 23.22 -7.26 3.61
C ALA A 17 22.26 -7.68 4.74
N LEU A 18 22.47 -7.14 5.94
CA LEU A 18 21.56 -7.30 7.07
C LEU A 18 20.64 -6.08 7.12
N ALA A 19 19.37 -6.27 6.81
CA ALA A 19 18.35 -5.22 6.85
C ALA A 19 17.49 -5.32 8.11
N ARG A 20 17.06 -4.16 8.63
CA ARG A 20 16.04 -4.10 9.68
C ARG A 20 14.68 -3.99 9.01
N ILE A 21 13.81 -4.98 9.21
CA ILE A 21 12.53 -5.10 8.52
C ILE A 21 11.51 -5.71 9.50
N ALA A 22 10.30 -5.18 9.52
CA ALA A 22 9.19 -5.65 10.36
C ALA A 22 9.57 -5.78 11.85
N GLY A 23 10.31 -4.81 12.38
CA GLY A 23 10.77 -4.82 13.77
C GLY A 23 11.90 -5.79 14.09
N GLY A 24 12.34 -6.61 13.12
CA GLY A 24 13.39 -7.61 13.24
C GLY A 24 14.65 -7.30 12.41
N ALA A 25 15.45 -8.33 12.17
CA ALA A 25 16.61 -8.28 11.29
C ALA A 25 16.56 -9.45 10.30
N ARG A 26 16.77 -9.16 9.02
CA ARG A 26 16.79 -10.16 7.94
C ARG A 26 18.08 -10.07 7.15
N LEU A 27 18.65 -11.24 6.86
CA LEU A 27 19.71 -11.34 5.88
C LEU A 27 19.10 -11.36 4.48
N GLN A 28 19.55 -10.49 3.60
CA GLN A 28 19.09 -10.40 2.22
C GLN A 28 20.25 -10.19 1.26
N THR A 29 20.01 -10.34 -0.02
CA THR A 29 20.99 -10.02 -1.06
C THR A 29 21.31 -8.54 -1.04
N ASP A 30 22.59 -8.18 -1.16
CA ASP A 30 23.00 -6.79 -1.27
C ASP A 30 22.35 -6.13 -2.50
N PRO A 31 21.82 -4.90 -2.39
CA PRO A 31 21.23 -4.17 -3.52
C PRO A 31 22.11 -4.11 -4.76
N ALA A 32 23.43 -4.07 -4.62
CA ALA A 32 24.37 -4.10 -5.73
C ALA A 32 24.28 -5.41 -6.56
N MET A 33 23.73 -6.48 -5.98
CA MET A 33 23.52 -7.75 -6.66
C MET A 33 22.17 -7.84 -7.38
N SER A 34 21.29 -6.82 -7.26
CA SER A 34 19.95 -6.82 -7.88
C SER A 34 19.93 -7.21 -9.36
N PRO A 35 20.83 -6.72 -10.23
CA PRO A 35 20.81 -7.10 -11.65
C PRO A 35 20.98 -8.61 -11.90
N TYR A 36 21.72 -9.29 -11.02
CA TYR A 36 21.94 -10.73 -11.12
C TYR A 36 20.72 -11.50 -10.60
N VAL A 37 20.16 -11.05 -9.46
CA VAL A 37 18.96 -11.66 -8.85
C VAL A 37 17.76 -11.51 -9.77
N GLU A 38 17.54 -10.36 -10.40
CA GLU A 38 16.45 -10.11 -11.33
C GLU A 38 16.50 -11.05 -12.54
N ARG A 39 17.69 -11.27 -13.10
CA ARG A 39 17.88 -12.21 -14.21
C ARG A 39 17.52 -13.65 -13.84
N PHE A 40 17.67 -14.00 -12.57
CA PHE A 40 17.34 -15.32 -12.04
C PHE A 40 15.86 -15.40 -11.62
N ALA A 41 15.33 -14.37 -10.97
CA ALA A 41 13.98 -14.33 -10.39
C ALA A 41 12.87 -14.04 -11.41
N ASN A 42 13.18 -13.44 -12.57
CA ASN A 42 12.18 -13.09 -13.60
C ASN A 42 11.47 -14.31 -14.24
N ARG A 43 11.73 -15.51 -13.75
CA ARG A 43 11.06 -16.75 -14.20
C ARG A 43 9.72 -17.02 -13.52
N ASP A 44 9.38 -16.31 -12.43
CA ASP A 44 8.19 -16.59 -11.63
C ASP A 44 7.21 -15.41 -11.64
N VAL A 45 6.44 -15.29 -12.72
CA VAL A 45 5.40 -14.25 -12.89
C VAL A 45 4.15 -14.53 -12.00
N SER A 46 4.03 -15.76 -11.46
CA SER A 46 2.84 -16.23 -10.74
C SER A 46 2.58 -15.55 -9.38
N HIS A 47 3.55 -14.83 -8.84
CA HIS A 47 3.43 -14.20 -7.50
C HIS A 47 3.04 -12.71 -7.51
N ARG A 48 2.89 -12.10 -8.68
CA ARG A 48 2.54 -10.68 -8.76
C ARG A 48 1.07 -10.46 -8.34
N LEU A 49 0.84 -9.41 -7.58
CA LEU A 49 -0.50 -8.92 -7.29
C LEU A 49 -1.03 -8.18 -8.53
N SER A 50 -2.32 -8.35 -8.82
CA SER A 50 -2.99 -7.54 -9.85
C SER A 50 -3.12 -6.08 -9.39
N THR A 51 -3.36 -5.16 -10.31
CA THR A 51 -3.62 -3.74 -10.00
C THR A 51 -4.75 -3.61 -8.97
N ALA A 52 -5.86 -4.33 -9.16
CA ALA A 52 -6.96 -4.34 -8.21
C ALA A 52 -6.56 -4.82 -6.80
N ALA A 53 -5.66 -5.80 -6.71
CA ALA A 53 -5.15 -6.27 -5.43
C ALA A 53 -4.20 -5.26 -4.77
N LEU A 54 -3.36 -4.59 -5.55
CA LEU A 54 -2.48 -3.53 -5.05
C LEU A 54 -3.26 -2.33 -4.54
N GLU A 55 -4.28 -1.87 -5.26
CA GLU A 55 -5.15 -0.76 -4.83
C GLU A 55 -5.89 -1.10 -3.54
N THR A 56 -6.44 -2.32 -3.43
CA THR A 56 -7.12 -2.79 -2.22
C THR A 56 -6.14 -2.89 -1.05
N LEU A 57 -4.95 -3.40 -1.29
CA LEU A 57 -3.89 -3.50 -0.28
C LEU A 57 -3.45 -2.12 0.21
N ALA A 58 -3.31 -1.14 -0.69
CA ALA A 58 -3.00 0.24 -0.35
C ALA A 58 -4.08 0.85 0.55
N ILE A 59 -5.37 0.67 0.22
CA ILE A 59 -6.46 1.15 1.09
C ILE A 59 -6.34 0.56 2.50
N VAL A 60 -6.09 -0.76 2.62
CA VAL A 60 -5.90 -1.37 3.94
C VAL A 60 -4.70 -0.76 4.65
N ALA A 61 -3.56 -0.61 3.98
CA ALA A 61 -2.33 -0.09 4.58
C ALA A 61 -2.49 1.32 5.16
N TYR A 62 -3.21 2.20 4.46
CA TYR A 62 -3.38 3.60 4.88
C TYR A 62 -4.63 3.87 5.74
N ARG A 63 -5.62 2.97 5.73
CA ARG A 63 -6.91 3.17 6.41
C ARG A 63 -7.21 2.17 7.51
N GLN A 64 -6.28 1.25 7.78
CA GLN A 64 -6.48 0.26 8.84
C GLN A 64 -6.68 0.88 10.24
N PRO A 65 -7.55 0.29 11.08
CA PRO A 65 -8.37 -0.88 10.80
C PRO A 65 -9.59 -0.54 9.93
N VAL A 66 -9.88 -1.32 8.88
CA VAL A 66 -10.89 -1.03 7.86
C VAL A 66 -11.73 -2.26 7.51
N SER A 67 -13.05 -2.09 7.34
CA SER A 67 -13.95 -3.17 6.95
C SER A 67 -14.05 -3.34 5.43
N ARG A 68 -14.50 -4.53 4.98
CA ARG A 68 -14.75 -4.78 3.53
C ARG A 68 -15.75 -3.80 2.92
N GLY A 69 -16.79 -3.43 3.68
CA GLY A 69 -17.77 -2.45 3.22
C GLY A 69 -17.16 -1.08 2.96
N GLN A 70 -16.29 -0.61 3.86
CA GLN A 70 -15.55 0.65 3.67
C GLN A 70 -14.60 0.58 2.48
N ILE A 71 -13.87 -0.54 2.32
CA ILE A 71 -13.00 -0.74 1.15
C ILE A 71 -13.82 -0.73 -0.14
N SER A 72 -14.96 -1.45 -0.18
CA SER A 72 -15.87 -1.46 -1.34
C SER A 72 -16.39 -0.08 -1.69
N SER A 73 -16.76 0.72 -0.68
CA SER A 73 -17.21 2.12 -0.89
C SER A 73 -16.13 3.00 -1.49
N LEU A 74 -14.88 2.86 -1.04
CA LEU A 74 -13.75 3.61 -1.59
C LEU A 74 -13.39 3.18 -3.02
N ARG A 75 -13.55 1.89 -3.32
CA ARG A 75 -13.23 1.32 -4.63
C ARG A 75 -14.38 1.43 -5.65
N GLY A 76 -15.61 1.65 -5.20
CA GLY A 76 -16.81 1.61 -6.03
C GLY A 76 -17.18 0.22 -6.59
N VAL A 77 -16.51 -0.85 -6.13
CA VAL A 77 -16.71 -2.23 -6.60
C VAL A 77 -16.68 -3.23 -5.45
N ASN A 78 -17.20 -4.44 -5.70
CA ASN A 78 -17.10 -5.53 -4.74
C ASN A 78 -15.64 -5.98 -4.57
N VAL A 79 -15.20 -6.09 -3.32
CA VAL A 79 -13.80 -6.45 -2.96
C VAL A 79 -13.67 -7.81 -2.28
N ASP A 80 -14.75 -8.60 -2.17
CA ASP A 80 -14.73 -9.87 -1.42
C ASP A 80 -13.68 -10.85 -1.93
N GLY A 81 -13.59 -11.00 -3.25
CA GLY A 81 -12.61 -11.89 -3.87
C GLY A 81 -11.17 -11.44 -3.63
N VAL A 82 -10.92 -10.14 -3.79
CA VAL A 82 -9.58 -9.58 -3.65
C VAL A 82 -9.12 -9.54 -2.19
N THR A 83 -10.03 -9.23 -1.27
CA THR A 83 -9.73 -9.24 0.17
C THR A 83 -9.38 -10.67 0.63
N ARG A 84 -10.17 -11.68 0.20
CA ARG A 84 -9.86 -13.08 0.48
C ARG A 84 -8.51 -13.52 -0.09
N LEU A 85 -8.17 -13.07 -1.30
CA LEU A 85 -6.87 -13.36 -1.91
C LEU A 85 -5.72 -12.77 -1.10
N LEU A 86 -5.84 -11.51 -0.67
CA LEU A 86 -4.83 -10.82 0.14
C LEU A 86 -4.65 -11.48 1.51
N GLU A 87 -5.74 -11.90 2.14
CA GLU A 87 -5.76 -12.64 3.40
C GLU A 87 -5.09 -14.03 3.24
N GLN A 88 -5.45 -14.79 2.21
CA GLN A 88 -4.84 -16.09 1.90
C GLN A 88 -3.33 -15.98 1.60
N ARG A 89 -2.90 -14.88 0.98
CA ARG A 89 -1.47 -14.62 0.74
C ARG A 89 -0.76 -14.01 1.94
N GLY A 90 -1.47 -13.78 3.04
CA GLY A 90 -0.92 -13.27 4.29
C GLY A 90 -0.51 -11.80 4.27
N TYR A 91 -0.99 -11.00 3.31
CA TYR A 91 -0.71 -9.56 3.29
C TYR A 91 -1.56 -8.77 4.28
N ILE A 92 -2.78 -9.24 4.53
CA ILE A 92 -3.73 -8.65 5.46
C ILE A 92 -4.29 -9.73 6.39
N GLU A 93 -4.77 -9.31 7.55
CA GLU A 93 -5.43 -10.18 8.53
C GLU A 93 -6.58 -9.45 9.23
N VAL A 94 -7.43 -10.22 9.92
CA VAL A 94 -8.48 -9.65 10.77
C VAL A 94 -7.86 -9.19 12.08
N VAL A 95 -7.84 -7.88 12.31
CA VAL A 95 -7.29 -7.25 13.52
C VAL A 95 -8.36 -6.93 14.57
N GLY A 96 -9.65 -7.08 14.21
CA GLY A 96 -10.76 -6.80 15.12
C GLY A 96 -12.13 -6.93 14.43
N ARG A 97 -13.17 -6.47 15.14
CA ARG A 97 -14.53 -6.34 14.62
C ARG A 97 -15.06 -4.96 14.95
N ALA A 98 -15.84 -4.39 14.04
CA ALA A 98 -16.48 -3.11 14.29
C ALA A 98 -17.71 -3.31 15.19
N ASP A 99 -18.07 -2.26 15.92
CA ASP A 99 -19.30 -2.20 16.68
C ASP A 99 -20.52 -2.08 15.75
N GLY A 100 -21.67 -2.58 16.24
CA GLY A 100 -22.95 -2.43 15.54
C GLY A 100 -23.44 -3.72 14.87
N PRO A 101 -24.51 -3.63 14.06
CA PRO A 101 -25.15 -4.78 13.43
C PRO A 101 -24.20 -5.56 12.52
N GLY A 102 -24.15 -6.90 12.72
CA GLY A 102 -23.32 -7.79 11.92
C GLY A 102 -21.83 -7.81 12.30
N GLN A 103 -21.37 -6.94 13.17
CA GLN A 103 -19.99 -6.86 13.65
C GLN A 103 -18.94 -7.18 12.57
N PRO A 104 -18.86 -6.36 11.49
CA PRO A 104 -18.00 -6.67 10.37
C PRO A 104 -16.54 -6.77 10.79
N ALA A 105 -15.82 -7.73 10.21
CA ALA A 105 -14.39 -7.89 10.42
C ALA A 105 -13.63 -6.65 9.95
N LEU A 106 -12.67 -6.23 10.75
CA LEU A 106 -11.74 -5.15 10.46
C LEU A 106 -10.40 -5.75 10.06
N TYR A 107 -9.85 -5.27 8.96
CA TYR A 107 -8.60 -5.74 8.38
C TYR A 107 -7.47 -4.76 8.67
N GLY A 108 -6.28 -5.31 8.85
CA GLY A 108 -5.02 -4.61 8.92
C GLY A 108 -3.95 -5.37 8.15
N THR A 109 -2.79 -4.75 7.98
CA THR A 109 -1.63 -5.36 7.33
C THR A 109 -0.85 -6.23 8.31
N THR A 110 -0.11 -7.21 7.80
CA THR A 110 0.71 -8.16 8.55
C THR A 110 2.20 -7.77 8.52
N ASP A 111 3.02 -8.47 9.32
CA ASP A 111 4.48 -8.36 9.22
C ASP A 111 5.00 -8.76 7.84
N LEU A 112 4.36 -9.76 7.18
CA LEU A 112 4.71 -10.14 5.81
C LEU A 112 4.54 -8.98 4.81
N PHE A 113 3.53 -8.13 4.99
CA PHE A 113 3.37 -6.92 4.18
C PHE A 113 4.59 -6.01 4.34
N LEU A 114 5.02 -5.73 5.57
CA LEU A 114 6.21 -4.91 5.85
C LEU A 114 7.47 -5.54 5.26
N GLU A 115 7.64 -6.86 5.43
CA GLU A 115 8.76 -7.59 4.86
C GLU A 115 8.84 -7.50 3.34
N ARG A 116 7.70 -7.61 2.65
CA ARG A 116 7.64 -7.55 1.18
C ARG A 116 7.96 -6.17 0.63
N LEU A 117 7.62 -5.12 1.38
CA LEU A 117 7.95 -3.74 1.03
C LEU A 117 9.32 -3.28 1.55
N GLY A 118 9.99 -4.11 2.37
CA GLY A 118 11.27 -3.75 2.98
C GLY A 118 11.16 -2.66 4.05
N LEU A 119 9.99 -2.52 4.66
CA LEU A 119 9.70 -1.52 5.69
C LEU A 119 9.90 -2.10 7.09
N ASN A 120 10.32 -1.26 8.03
CA ASN A 120 10.43 -1.63 9.44
C ASN A 120 9.13 -1.38 10.22
N SER A 121 8.32 -0.44 9.76
CA SER A 121 7.01 -0.11 10.35
C SER A 121 6.14 0.61 9.32
N LEU A 122 4.83 0.69 9.58
CA LEU A 122 3.88 1.45 8.77
C LEU A 122 4.19 2.95 8.71
N ALA A 123 4.85 3.50 9.71
CA ALA A 123 5.27 4.90 9.73
C ALA A 123 6.29 5.25 8.62
N GLN A 124 6.88 4.26 7.98
CA GLN A 124 7.78 4.44 6.82
C GLN A 124 7.05 4.45 5.48
N LEU A 125 5.73 4.23 5.47
CA LEU A 125 4.94 4.45 4.26
C LEU A 125 4.99 5.94 3.90
N PRO A 126 5.19 6.28 2.62
CA PRO A 126 5.17 7.67 2.19
C PRO A 126 3.78 8.28 2.46
N PRO A 127 3.67 9.55 2.82
CA PRO A 127 2.40 10.21 3.04
C PRO A 127 1.55 10.20 1.76
N VAL A 128 0.23 10.04 1.93
CA VAL A 128 -0.71 9.95 0.77
C VAL A 128 -0.71 11.24 -0.02
N GLU A 129 -0.48 12.36 0.65
CA GLU A 129 -0.45 13.71 0.09
C GLU A 129 0.61 13.85 -1.01
N ASP A 130 1.71 13.11 -0.93
CA ASP A 130 2.79 13.13 -1.94
C ASP A 130 2.33 12.55 -3.30
N PHE A 131 1.22 11.81 -3.32
CA PHE A 131 0.65 11.18 -4.52
C PHE A 131 -0.63 11.84 -5.01
N LEU A 132 -1.15 12.79 -4.26
CA LEU A 132 -2.31 13.56 -4.70
C LEU A 132 -1.87 14.66 -5.66
N PRO A 133 -2.65 14.91 -6.73
CA PRO A 133 -2.38 16.06 -7.58
C PRO A 133 -2.40 17.33 -6.73
N GLY A 134 -1.44 18.21 -6.95
CA GLY A 134 -1.38 19.50 -6.27
C GLY A 134 -2.70 20.28 -6.42
N PRO A 135 -2.97 21.25 -5.55
CA PRO A 135 -4.23 22.01 -5.57
C PRO A 135 -4.48 22.71 -6.92
N GLU A 136 -3.43 23.05 -7.65
CA GLU A 136 -3.51 23.64 -9.00
C GLU A 136 -4.11 22.62 -10.01
N VAL A 137 -3.59 21.39 -10.04
CA VAL A 137 -4.06 20.33 -10.92
C VAL A 137 -5.47 19.85 -10.52
N ALA A 138 -5.77 19.80 -9.22
CA ALA A 138 -7.09 19.46 -8.72
C ALA A 138 -8.13 20.51 -9.16
N GLY A 139 -7.79 21.79 -9.11
CA GLY A 139 -8.67 22.88 -9.58
C GLY A 139 -8.91 22.87 -11.09
N GLU A 140 -7.89 22.57 -11.90
CA GLU A 140 -8.04 22.38 -13.34
C GLU A 140 -8.98 21.21 -13.67
N PHE A 141 -8.81 20.08 -12.99
CA PHE A 141 -9.65 18.89 -13.18
C PHE A 141 -11.11 19.13 -12.75
N GLU A 142 -11.33 19.83 -11.61
CA GLU A 142 -12.67 20.24 -11.19
C GLU A 142 -13.33 21.16 -12.21
N SER A 143 -12.59 22.13 -12.74
CA SER A 143 -13.06 23.05 -13.77
C SER A 143 -13.43 22.33 -15.08
N GLU A 144 -12.58 21.40 -15.54
CA GLU A 144 -12.86 20.56 -16.70
C GLU A 144 -14.08 19.66 -16.49
N LEU A 145 -14.22 19.07 -15.30
CA LEU A 145 -15.35 18.24 -14.95
C LEU A 145 -16.67 19.03 -14.91
N GLN A 146 -16.65 20.25 -14.34
CA GLN A 146 -17.81 21.14 -14.32
C GLN A 146 -18.21 21.56 -15.73
N ALA A 147 -17.24 21.87 -16.59
CA ALA A 147 -17.49 22.21 -17.99
C ALA A 147 -18.08 21.01 -18.76
N ALA A 148 -17.56 19.79 -18.54
CA ALA A 148 -18.03 18.57 -19.19
C ALA A 148 -19.43 18.14 -18.72
N LEU A 149 -19.78 18.41 -17.47
CA LEU A 149 -21.09 18.08 -16.89
C LEU A 149 -22.15 19.18 -17.16
N GLY A 150 -21.78 20.28 -17.77
CA GLY A 150 -22.72 21.37 -18.10
C GLY A 150 -23.33 22.06 -16.86
N VAL A 151 -22.66 21.96 -15.70
CA VAL A 151 -23.06 22.65 -14.48
C VAL A 151 -22.55 24.09 -14.60
N ALA A 152 -23.36 24.95 -15.28
CA ALA A 152 -23.14 26.39 -15.28
C ALA A 152 -23.38 26.91 -13.86
N ASP A 153 -22.44 27.70 -13.41
CA ASP A 153 -22.49 28.43 -12.14
C ASP A 153 -23.80 29.21 -12.01
N ALA A 154 -24.72 28.74 -11.16
CA ALA A 154 -25.94 29.42 -10.81
C ALA A 154 -25.69 30.31 -9.59
N ALA A 155 -24.79 31.29 -9.74
CA ALA A 155 -24.60 32.39 -8.81
C ALA A 155 -24.89 33.68 -9.53
N GLY A 156 -26.19 33.97 -9.71
CA GLY A 156 -26.65 35.34 -10.00
C GLY A 156 -26.81 36.11 -8.70
N PRO A 157 -26.35 37.36 -8.60
CA PRO A 157 -26.56 38.18 -7.42
C PRO A 157 -28.01 38.63 -7.35
N ASP A 158 -28.69 38.35 -6.24
CA ASP A 158 -29.89 39.06 -5.86
C ASP A 158 -29.49 40.47 -5.43
N GLU A 159 -29.63 41.42 -6.34
CA GLU A 159 -29.84 42.80 -6.03
C GLU A 159 -31.37 43.07 -5.91
N ILE A 160 -31.85 43.35 -4.72
CA ILE A 160 -32.82 44.43 -4.46
C ILE A 160 -32.63 44.92 -3.01
#